data_03948831ab980052febea550c7e73d9f
#
_entry.id   03948831ab980052febea550c7e73d9f
#
_cell.length_a   1.000
_cell.length_b   1.000
_cell.length_c   1.000
_cell.angle_alpha   90.00
_cell.angle_beta   90.00
_cell.angle_gamma   90.00
#
_symmetry.space_group_name_H-M   'P 1'
#
loop_
_entity.id
_entity.type
_entity.pdbx_description
1 polymer ?
#
loop_
_entity_poly.entity_id
_entity_poly.type
_entity_poly.pdbx_seq_one_letter_code
_entity_poly.pdbx_strand_id
1 'polypeptide(L)'
;MQINVKGKHLEITEAIEAYVTKKCERLVRYFDKVLSIDCVIEKESKGFHVEFIVDVEHHDDFIVNYRDEDLYAAIDLAVDREARQLVEHKNRLKDHKHNGGKH
;
A
#
# COMPACT_ATOMS: atom_id res chain seq x y z
N MET A 1 -7.07 -11.98 3.78
CA MET A 1 -6.52 -10.81 3.10
C MET A 1 -5.66 -11.28 1.93
N GLN A 2 -5.78 -10.65 0.79
CA GLN A 2 -5.09 -11.08 -0.43
C GLN A 2 -4.07 -10.03 -0.86
N ILE A 3 -2.85 -10.47 -1.15
CA ILE A 3 -1.78 -9.60 -1.64
C ILE A 3 -1.38 -10.10 -3.03
N ASN A 4 -1.48 -9.24 -4.02
CA ASN A 4 -1.11 -9.56 -5.40
C ASN A 4 0.02 -8.65 -5.86
N VAL A 5 1.00 -9.22 -6.55
CA VAL A 5 2.12 -8.46 -7.09
C VAL A 5 2.20 -8.73 -8.59
N LYS A 6 2.15 -7.68 -9.39
CA LYS A 6 2.19 -7.78 -10.85
C LYS A 6 3.30 -6.91 -11.42
N GLY A 7 3.91 -7.37 -12.50
CA GLY A 7 4.94 -6.63 -13.20
C GLY A 7 4.50 -6.21 -14.59
N LYS A 8 4.90 -5.00 -15.00
CA LYS A 8 4.75 -4.51 -16.36
C LYS A 8 6.15 -4.25 -16.90
N HIS A 9 6.49 -4.89 -18.01
CA HIS A 9 7.85 -4.83 -18.58
C HIS A 9 8.91 -5.27 -17.57
N LEU A 10 8.52 -6.14 -16.64
CA LEU A 10 9.36 -6.61 -15.57
C LEU A 10 8.84 -7.95 -15.09
N GLU A 11 9.75 -8.90 -14.92
CA GLU A 11 9.40 -10.17 -14.31
C GLU A 11 9.47 -10.04 -12.80
N ILE A 12 8.42 -10.46 -12.11
CA ILE A 12 8.39 -10.45 -10.65
C ILE A 12 9.09 -11.71 -10.17
N THR A 13 10.28 -11.53 -9.59
CA THR A 13 11.04 -12.65 -9.03
C THR A 13 10.48 -13.01 -7.66
N GLU A 14 10.86 -14.19 -7.17
CA GLU A 14 10.47 -14.61 -5.83
C GLU A 14 10.94 -13.62 -4.76
N ALA A 15 12.15 -13.06 -4.97
CA ALA A 15 12.71 -12.09 -4.03
C ALA A 15 11.88 -10.80 -3.99
N ILE A 16 11.44 -10.32 -5.13
CA ILE A 16 10.61 -9.11 -5.22
C ILE A 16 9.26 -9.38 -4.56
N GLU A 17 8.65 -10.51 -4.88
CA GLU A 17 7.35 -10.87 -4.31
C GLU A 17 7.43 -11.00 -2.79
N ALA A 18 8.47 -11.66 -2.29
CA ALA A 18 8.66 -11.82 -0.85
C ALA A 18 8.86 -10.47 -0.16
N TYR A 19 9.62 -9.58 -0.77
CA TYR A 19 9.88 -8.26 -0.22
C TYR A 19 8.58 -7.44 -0.12
N VAL A 20 7.81 -7.41 -1.20
CA VAL A 20 6.53 -6.69 -1.23
C VAL A 20 5.57 -7.27 -0.20
N THR A 21 5.43 -8.59 -0.18
CA THR A 21 4.52 -9.27 0.73
C THR A 21 4.87 -8.95 2.19
N LYS A 22 6.14 -9.01 2.53
CA LYS A 22 6.59 -8.71 3.89
C LYS A 22 6.27 -7.27 4.28
N LYS A 23 6.49 -6.33 3.36
CA LYS A 23 6.16 -4.92 3.62
C LYS A 23 4.66 -4.71 3.75
N CYS A 24 3.87 -5.38 2.91
CA CYS A 24 2.40 -5.27 2.96
C CYS A 24 1.82 -5.82 4.25
N GLU A 25 2.42 -6.86 4.81
CA GLU A 25 1.98 -7.41 6.09
C GLU A 25 2.03 -6.37 7.20
N ARG A 26 2.95 -5.42 7.10
CA ARG A 26 3.04 -4.32 8.06
C ARG A 26 1.85 -3.38 7.96
N LEU A 27 1.32 -3.17 6.75
CA LEU A 27 0.15 -2.32 6.55
C LEU A 27 -1.07 -2.88 7.27
N VAL A 28 -1.23 -4.19 7.25
CA VAL A 28 -2.35 -4.87 7.91
C VAL A 28 -2.31 -4.65 9.43
N ARG A 29 -1.12 -4.52 9.98
CA ARG A 29 -0.98 -4.28 11.43
C ARG A 29 -1.49 -2.91 11.84
N TYR A 30 -1.42 -1.93 10.91
CA TYR A 30 -1.89 -0.58 11.20
C TYR A 30 -3.41 -0.46 11.08
N PHE A 31 -4.00 -1.30 10.21
CA PHE A 31 -5.43 -1.20 9.98
C PHE A 31 -6.00 -2.55 9.55
N ASP A 32 -6.80 -3.13 10.43
CA ASP A 32 -7.36 -4.48 10.25
C ASP A 32 -8.54 -4.53 9.27
N LYS A 33 -8.96 -3.39 8.73
CA LYS A 33 -10.04 -3.33 7.75
C LYS A 33 -9.57 -3.44 6.31
N VAL A 34 -8.30 -3.72 6.10
CA VAL A 34 -7.75 -3.93 4.75
C VAL A 34 -8.22 -5.28 4.22
N LEU A 35 -8.84 -5.26 3.05
CA LEU A 35 -9.39 -6.46 2.40
C LEU A 35 -8.40 -7.06 1.40
N SER A 36 -7.73 -6.22 0.63
CA SER A 36 -6.73 -6.68 -0.33
C SER A 36 -5.73 -5.58 -0.65
N ILE A 37 -4.56 -6.01 -1.13
CA ILE A 37 -3.51 -5.09 -1.56
C ILE A 37 -3.01 -5.57 -2.93
N ASP A 38 -3.05 -4.68 -3.90
CA ASP A 38 -2.45 -4.94 -5.21
C ASP A 38 -1.24 -4.04 -5.38
N CYS A 39 -0.12 -4.62 -5.77
CA CYS A 39 1.10 -3.91 -6.07
C CYS A 39 1.43 -4.11 -7.55
N VAL A 40 1.53 -3.02 -8.29
CA VAL A 40 1.90 -3.08 -9.71
C VAL A 40 3.23 -2.36 -9.87
N ILE A 41 4.23 -3.09 -10.40
CA ILE A 41 5.56 -2.56 -10.61
C ILE A 41 5.84 -2.49 -12.09
N GLU A 42 6.19 -1.30 -12.58
CA GLU A 42 6.51 -1.10 -13.99
C GLU A 42 7.96 -0.67 -14.15
N LYS A 43 8.66 -1.34 -15.05
CA LYS A 43 10.01 -0.93 -15.44
C LYS A 43 9.90 0.22 -16.42
N GLU A 44 10.53 1.34 -16.11
CA GLU A 44 10.58 2.51 -16.98
C GLU A 44 12.00 2.75 -17.47
N SER A 45 12.18 3.70 -18.38
CA SER A 45 13.50 3.95 -18.98
C SER A 45 14.55 4.35 -17.94
N LYS A 46 14.15 5.01 -16.86
CA LYS A 46 15.07 5.50 -15.83
C LYS A 46 14.74 5.00 -14.43
N GLY A 47 14.22 3.80 -14.34
CA GLY A 47 13.94 3.25 -13.03
C GLY A 47 12.64 2.50 -12.98
N PHE A 48 11.91 2.68 -11.90
CA PHE A 48 10.73 1.88 -11.62
C PHE A 48 9.57 2.75 -11.13
N HIS A 49 8.37 2.36 -11.51
CA HIS A 49 7.14 2.94 -10.99
C HIS A 49 6.42 1.88 -10.19
N VAL A 50 6.08 2.20 -8.96
CA VAL A 50 5.36 1.30 -8.06
C VAL A 50 4.03 1.93 -7.70
N GLU A 51 2.97 1.16 -7.90
CA GLU A 51 1.62 1.56 -7.51
C GLU A 51 1.06 0.55 -6.51
N PHE A 52 0.56 1.05 -5.38
CA PHE A 52 -0.20 0.23 -4.44
C PHE A 52 -1.65 0.65 -4.48
N ILE A 53 -2.53 -0.34 -4.56
CA ILE A 53 -3.98 -0.16 -4.52
C ILE A 53 -4.47 -0.97 -3.34
N VAL A 54 -4.93 -0.29 -2.29
CA VAL A 54 -5.37 -0.94 -1.06
C VAL A 54 -6.88 -0.82 -0.93
N ASP A 55 -7.54 -1.95 -0.97
CA ASP A 55 -8.98 -2.03 -0.80
C ASP A 55 -9.31 -2.12 0.68
N VAL A 56 -10.11 -1.21 1.15
CA VAL A 56 -10.45 -1.06 2.57
C VAL A 56 -11.97 -1.14 2.74
N GLU A 57 -12.40 -1.84 3.75
CA GLU A 57 -13.82 -2.00 4.06
C GLU A 57 -14.51 -0.63 4.21
N HIS A 58 -15.61 -0.46 3.51
CA HIS A 58 -16.45 0.75 3.57
C HIS A 58 -15.75 2.05 3.14
N HIS A 59 -14.77 1.94 2.26
CA HIS A 59 -14.06 3.11 1.77
C HIS A 59 -13.56 2.86 0.34
N ASP A 60 -13.37 3.93 -0.41
CA ASP A 60 -12.73 3.86 -1.72
C ASP A 60 -11.29 3.41 -1.55
N ASP A 61 -10.73 2.83 -2.60
CA ASP A 61 -9.35 2.35 -2.56
C ASP A 61 -8.37 3.47 -2.24
N PHE A 62 -7.36 3.13 -1.44
CA PHE A 62 -6.23 4.03 -1.22
C PHE A 62 -5.18 3.69 -2.25
N ILE A 63 -4.84 4.65 -3.10
CA ILE A 63 -3.89 4.44 -4.19
C ILE A 63 -2.70 5.36 -3.98
N VAL A 64 -1.49 4.78 -4.01
CA VAL A 64 -0.25 5.56 -3.98
C VAL A 64 0.65 5.15 -5.13
N ASN A 65 1.42 6.10 -5.62
CA ASN A 65 2.35 5.91 -6.72
C ASN A 65 3.69 6.52 -6.35
N TYR A 66 4.76 5.79 -6.63
CA TYR A 66 6.11 6.29 -6.44
C TYR A 66 7.02 5.85 -7.57
N ARG A 67 7.98 6.70 -7.89
CA ARG A 67 9.02 6.41 -8.87
C ARG A 67 10.37 6.58 -8.22
N ASP A 68 11.29 5.67 -8.53
CA ASP A 68 12.67 5.76 -8.05
C ASP A 68 13.53 4.93 -8.98
N GLU A 69 14.81 5.29 -9.07
CA GLU A 69 15.75 4.52 -9.86
C GLU A 69 15.99 3.14 -9.25
N ASP A 70 15.87 3.04 -7.92
CA ASP A 70 16.01 1.80 -7.18
C ASP A 70 14.62 1.21 -6.88
N LEU A 71 14.40 -0.03 -7.34
CA LEU A 71 13.13 -0.71 -7.15
C LEU A 71 12.73 -0.83 -5.67
N TYR A 72 13.66 -1.26 -4.84
CA TYR A 72 13.33 -1.47 -3.42
C TYR A 72 13.06 -0.15 -2.71
N ALA A 73 13.76 0.91 -3.10
CA ALA A 73 13.48 2.24 -2.57
C ALA A 73 12.08 2.70 -2.96
N ALA A 74 11.67 2.45 -4.20
CA ALA A 74 10.32 2.80 -4.66
C ALA A 74 9.25 2.05 -3.87
N ILE A 75 9.48 0.77 -3.61
CA ILE A 75 8.56 -0.05 -2.81
C ILE A 75 8.46 0.51 -1.40
N ASP A 76 9.58 0.80 -0.77
CA ASP A 76 9.60 1.32 0.61
C ASP A 76 8.87 2.66 0.72
N LEU A 77 9.12 3.57 -0.22
CA LEU A 77 8.47 4.87 -0.22
C LEU A 77 6.96 4.76 -0.40
N ALA A 78 6.54 3.87 -1.29
CA ALA A 78 5.11 3.64 -1.55
C ALA A 78 4.43 3.05 -0.32
N VAL A 79 5.06 2.06 0.33
CA VAL A 79 4.51 1.45 1.55
C VAL A 79 4.42 2.47 2.67
N ASP A 80 5.45 3.29 2.86
CA ASP A 80 5.44 4.32 3.90
C ASP A 80 4.31 5.32 3.68
N ARG A 81 4.08 5.71 2.43
CA ARG A 81 3.00 6.63 2.10
C ARG A 81 1.65 5.99 2.37
N GLU A 82 1.47 4.73 1.97
CA GLU A 82 0.23 4.01 2.19
C GLU A 82 -0.03 3.85 3.69
N ALA A 83 1.01 3.53 4.46
CA ALA A 83 0.88 3.39 5.91
C ALA A 83 0.37 4.68 6.54
N ARG A 84 0.89 5.83 6.10
CA ARG A 84 0.43 7.13 6.61
C ARG A 84 -1.03 7.38 6.27
N GLN A 85 -1.44 7.05 5.05
CA GLN A 85 -2.84 7.24 4.65
C GLN A 85 -3.77 6.36 5.48
N LEU A 86 -3.38 5.12 5.73
CA LEU A 86 -4.20 4.20 6.53
C LEU A 86 -4.30 4.66 7.99
N VAL A 87 -3.19 5.13 8.55
CA VAL A 87 -3.20 5.66 9.93
C VAL A 87 -4.08 6.90 10.01
N GLU A 88 -3.99 7.81 9.05
CA GLU A 88 -4.85 8.99 9.01
C GLU A 88 -6.32 8.61 8.90
N HIS A 89 -6.62 7.63 8.07
CA HIS A 89 -7.98 7.13 7.90
C HIS A 89 -8.50 6.55 9.21
N LYS A 90 -7.71 5.72 9.85
CA LYS A 90 -8.06 5.11 11.14
C LYS A 90 -8.31 6.18 12.20
N ASN A 91 -7.45 7.19 12.24
CA ASN A 91 -7.59 8.29 13.20
C ASN A 91 -8.86 9.10 12.94
N ARG A 92 -9.19 9.36 11.67
CA ARG A 92 -10.42 10.07 11.34
C ARG A 92 -11.66 9.31 11.76
N LEU A 93 -11.67 7.98 11.56
CA LEU A 93 -12.78 7.15 12.01
C LEU A 93 -12.93 7.21 13.53
N LYS A 94 -11.82 7.14 14.24
CA LYS A 94 -11.78 7.18 15.69
C LYS A 94 -12.25 8.54 16.19
N ASP A 95 -11.76 9.63 15.62
CA ASP A 95 -12.13 10.99 16.00
C ASP A 95 -13.61 11.25 15.73
N HIS A 96 -14.09 10.84 14.57
CA HIS A 96 -15.50 10.98 14.23
C HIS A 96 -16.39 10.24 15.22
N LYS A 97 -16.04 9.00 15.53
CA LYS A 97 -16.77 8.19 16.48
C LYS A 97 -16.77 8.82 17.87
N HIS A 98 -15.61 9.35 18.29
CA HIS A 98 -15.45 10.00 19.58
C HIS A 98 -16.29 11.27 19.65
N ASN A 99 -16.21 12.11 18.63
CA ASN A 99 -17.00 13.34 18.56
C ASN A 99 -18.48 13.04 18.53
N GLY A 100 -18.91 12.02 17.81
CA GLY A 100 -20.29 11.60 17.78
C GLY A 100 -20.80 11.20 19.14
N GLY A 101 -19.94 10.60 19.96
CA GLY A 101 -20.28 10.18 21.31
C GLY A 101 -20.46 11.34 22.29
N LYS A 102 -19.96 12.51 21.95
CA LYS A 102 -20.08 13.70 22.82
C LYS A 102 -21.35 14.49 22.57
N HIS A 103 -21.97 14.23 21.46
CA HIS A 103 -23.16 14.93 21.05
C HIS A 103 -24.39 14.06 21.18
#